data_b33b72340aaaf51dbe503efcb009431e
#
_entry.id   b33b72340aaaf51dbe503efcb009431e
#
_cell.length_a   1.000
_cell.length_b   1.000
_cell.length_c   1.000
_cell.angle_alpha   90.00
_cell.angle_beta   90.00
_cell.angle_gamma   90.00
#
_symmetry.space_group_name_H-M   'P 1'
#
loop_
_entity.id
_entity.type
_entity.pdbx_description
1 polymer ?
#
loop_
_entity_poly.entity_id
_entity_poly.type
_entity_poly.pdbx_seq_one_letter_code
_entity_poly.pdbx_strand_id
1 'polypeptide(L)'
;MNPIYQDLKEKHILITGGSNGIGESLTKTFAEQAAEVTILDKDYERGLKVAEECEQYHCKVNVYEIDLTDSEALTETLAKVKKDKPVVNVLINNAGYDPRYNLLEMSAQEWNDLFQLNVVHYFITCRELLPEMINVGGGSIIMTSSHLVWIAKPDMVAYNATKAAIVGMVRTLAEAVGKHHIRVNSVAPGWIMTERQLQQWVTPEAKHKTVHELQSIPIELTPQELVGTYLFLASDTSRAITRQTIVVDAGYAQT
;
A
#
# COMPACT_ATOMS: atom_id res chain seq x y z
N MET A 1 20.13 -2.02 6.22
CA MET A 1 19.54 -2.80 7.34
C MET A 1 18.36 -1.98 7.85
N ASN A 2 17.16 -2.56 7.84
CA ASN A 2 15.96 -1.87 8.31
C ASN A 2 15.97 -1.73 9.85
N PRO A 3 15.33 -0.69 10.42
CA PRO A 3 15.14 -0.61 11.86
C PRO A 3 14.26 -1.79 12.34
N ILE A 4 14.55 -2.31 13.53
CA ILE A 4 13.74 -3.34 14.17
C ILE A 4 12.80 -2.71 15.18
N TYR A 5 11.52 -2.93 14.99
CA TYR A 5 10.43 -2.51 15.88
C TYR A 5 9.91 -3.71 16.66
N GLN A 6 10.28 -3.82 17.93
CA GLN A 6 9.94 -5.00 18.76
C GLN A 6 8.43 -5.22 18.92
N ASP A 7 7.67 -4.15 18.84
CA ASP A 7 6.20 -4.17 18.93
C ASP A 7 5.51 -4.73 17.67
N LEU A 8 6.26 -4.90 16.56
CA LEU A 8 5.75 -5.57 15.34
C LEU A 8 5.91 -7.08 15.38
N LYS A 9 6.73 -7.61 16.27
CA LYS A 9 6.89 -9.05 16.45
C LYS A 9 5.55 -9.71 16.77
N GLU A 10 5.22 -10.80 16.07
CA GLU A 10 3.98 -11.55 16.22
C GLU A 10 2.67 -10.78 15.88
N LYS A 11 2.78 -9.52 15.42
CA LYS A 11 1.63 -8.81 14.87
C LYS A 11 1.22 -9.43 13.54
N HIS A 12 -0.08 -9.42 13.27
CA HIS A 12 -0.62 -9.84 11.98
C HIS A 12 -0.76 -8.64 11.04
N ILE A 13 -0.05 -8.69 9.92
CA ILE A 13 -0.01 -7.65 8.88
C ILE A 13 -0.73 -8.17 7.64
N LEU A 14 -1.76 -7.49 7.17
CA LEU A 14 -2.41 -7.82 5.90
C LEU A 14 -2.02 -6.81 4.82
N ILE A 15 -1.54 -7.31 3.68
CA ILE A 15 -1.04 -6.48 2.57
C ILE A 15 -1.79 -6.84 1.29
N THR A 16 -2.46 -5.87 0.66
CA THR A 16 -2.99 -6.03 -0.70
C THR A 16 -1.90 -5.77 -1.73
N GLY A 17 -1.79 -6.64 -2.75
CA GLY A 17 -0.74 -6.54 -3.75
C GLY A 17 0.65 -6.81 -3.18
N GLY A 18 0.76 -7.83 -2.32
CA GLY A 18 2.00 -8.15 -1.60
C GLY A 18 3.02 -8.97 -2.37
N SER A 19 2.69 -9.41 -3.59
CA SER A 19 3.53 -10.32 -4.38
C SER A 19 4.55 -9.62 -5.27
N ASN A 20 4.40 -8.32 -5.53
CA ASN A 20 5.24 -7.59 -6.50
C ASN A 20 5.63 -6.19 -6.01
N GLY A 21 6.76 -5.70 -6.49
CA GLY A 21 7.20 -4.31 -6.40
C GLY A 21 7.23 -3.77 -4.96
N ILE A 22 6.48 -2.71 -4.67
CA ILE A 22 6.41 -2.12 -3.32
C ILE A 22 5.85 -3.16 -2.33
N GLY A 23 4.78 -3.86 -2.71
CA GLY A 23 4.14 -4.85 -1.83
C GLY A 23 5.05 -6.02 -1.47
N GLU A 24 5.81 -6.55 -2.43
CA GLU A 24 6.82 -7.58 -2.17
C GLU A 24 7.88 -7.12 -1.17
N SER A 25 8.41 -5.89 -1.35
CA SER A 25 9.38 -5.32 -0.43
C SER A 25 8.79 -5.12 0.97
N LEU A 26 7.52 -4.70 1.07
CA LEU A 26 6.82 -4.61 2.34
C LEU A 26 6.64 -5.99 2.98
N THR A 27 6.20 -7.00 2.24
CA THR A 27 6.05 -8.37 2.74
C THR A 27 7.35 -8.87 3.37
N LYS A 28 8.47 -8.79 2.63
CA LYS A 28 9.78 -9.20 3.13
C LYS A 28 10.22 -8.41 4.36
N THR A 29 9.99 -7.10 4.33
CA THR A 29 10.39 -6.21 5.43
C THR A 29 9.59 -6.49 6.71
N PHE A 30 8.28 -6.75 6.63
CA PHE A 30 7.50 -7.13 7.81
C PHE A 30 7.83 -8.55 8.29
N ALA A 31 8.18 -9.46 7.38
CA ALA A 31 8.70 -10.77 7.75
C ALA A 31 10.03 -10.66 8.55
N GLU A 32 10.94 -9.74 8.17
CA GLU A 32 12.16 -9.41 8.93
C GLU A 32 11.87 -8.91 10.36
N GLN A 33 10.67 -8.34 10.62
CA GLN A 33 10.22 -7.96 11.96
C GLN A 33 9.66 -9.15 12.78
N ALA A 34 9.70 -10.37 12.24
CA ALA A 34 9.04 -11.56 12.79
C ALA A 34 7.51 -11.36 12.95
N ALA A 35 6.88 -10.60 12.08
CA ALA A 35 5.44 -10.45 11.99
C ALA A 35 4.82 -11.59 11.17
N GLU A 36 3.57 -11.98 11.46
CA GLU A 36 2.80 -12.82 10.55
C GLU A 36 2.26 -11.95 9.41
N VAL A 37 2.49 -12.34 8.15
CA VAL A 37 2.04 -11.58 6.99
C VAL A 37 0.99 -12.35 6.22
N THR A 38 -0.09 -11.69 5.83
CA THR A 38 -1.07 -12.20 4.87
C THR A 38 -1.04 -11.34 3.61
N ILE A 39 -0.82 -11.99 2.48
CA ILE A 39 -0.85 -11.39 1.13
C ILE A 39 -2.21 -11.66 0.50
N LEU A 40 -2.85 -10.62 -0.01
CA LEU A 40 -3.98 -10.71 -0.94
C LEU A 40 -3.51 -10.25 -2.32
N ASP A 41 -3.37 -11.16 -3.26
CA ASP A 41 -2.86 -10.86 -4.60
C ASP A 41 -3.45 -11.82 -5.64
N LYS A 42 -3.56 -11.38 -6.89
CA LYS A 42 -3.96 -12.24 -8.01
C LYS A 42 -2.80 -13.10 -8.53
N ASP A 43 -1.56 -12.69 -8.30
CA ASP A 43 -0.35 -13.42 -8.68
C ASP A 43 0.06 -14.38 -7.55
N TYR A 44 -0.71 -15.47 -7.43
CA TYR A 44 -0.53 -16.47 -6.38
C TYR A 44 0.85 -17.12 -6.41
N GLU A 45 1.30 -17.52 -7.60
CA GLU A 45 2.58 -18.20 -7.78
C GLU A 45 3.77 -17.32 -7.35
N ARG A 46 3.71 -16.02 -7.67
CA ARG A 46 4.73 -15.09 -7.20
C ARG A 46 4.60 -14.86 -5.69
N GLY A 47 3.39 -14.80 -5.17
CA GLY A 47 3.14 -14.71 -3.73
C GLY A 47 3.76 -15.88 -2.96
N LEU A 48 3.65 -17.12 -3.48
CA LEU A 48 4.27 -18.31 -2.88
C LEU A 48 5.80 -18.20 -2.88
N LYS A 49 6.42 -17.71 -3.96
CA LYS A 49 7.88 -17.50 -4.00
C LYS A 49 8.33 -16.47 -2.97
N VAL A 50 7.58 -15.37 -2.81
CA VAL A 50 7.86 -14.38 -1.77
C VAL A 50 7.73 -14.98 -0.37
N ALA A 51 6.72 -15.84 -0.15
CA ALA A 51 6.55 -16.54 1.12
C ALA A 51 7.72 -17.50 1.42
N GLU A 52 8.18 -18.27 0.43
CA GLU A 52 9.35 -19.14 0.53
C GLU A 52 10.62 -18.34 0.88
N GLU A 53 10.86 -17.21 0.21
CA GLU A 53 11.99 -16.33 0.52
C GLU A 53 11.95 -15.76 1.94
N CYS A 54 10.75 -15.67 2.54
CA CYS A 54 10.57 -15.18 3.90
C CYS A 54 10.75 -16.26 4.98
N GLU A 55 10.82 -17.55 4.66
CA GLU A 55 10.99 -18.65 5.63
C GLU A 55 12.22 -18.47 6.53
N GLN A 56 13.28 -17.85 6.00
CA GLN A 56 14.51 -17.56 6.75
C GLN A 56 14.28 -16.66 7.99
N TYR A 57 13.18 -15.93 8.05
CA TYR A 57 12.85 -15.04 9.17
C TYR A 57 12.01 -15.71 10.26
N HIS A 58 11.72 -17.02 10.10
CA HIS A 58 10.93 -17.82 11.06
C HIS A 58 9.54 -17.23 11.34
N CYS A 59 8.96 -16.55 10.38
CA CYS A 59 7.59 -16.02 10.43
C CYS A 59 6.69 -16.77 9.44
N LYS A 60 5.37 -16.55 9.54
CA LYS A 60 4.40 -17.10 8.59
C LYS A 60 4.01 -16.04 7.57
N VAL A 61 4.15 -16.38 6.29
CA VAL A 61 3.58 -15.60 5.20
C VAL A 61 2.49 -16.44 4.53
N ASN A 62 1.27 -15.95 4.57
CA ASN A 62 0.10 -16.62 4.02
C ASN A 62 -0.31 -15.90 2.73
N VAL A 63 -0.63 -16.66 1.69
CA VAL A 63 -1.01 -16.11 0.38
C VAL A 63 -2.44 -16.53 0.05
N TYR A 64 -3.28 -15.57 -0.29
CA TYR A 64 -4.62 -15.80 -0.80
C TYR A 64 -4.72 -15.24 -2.21
N GLU A 65 -5.06 -16.12 -3.17
CA GLU A 65 -5.32 -15.71 -4.54
C GLU A 65 -6.66 -14.97 -4.60
N ILE A 66 -6.63 -13.73 -5.08
CA ILE A 66 -7.83 -12.90 -5.20
C ILE A 66 -7.65 -11.78 -6.24
N ASP A 67 -8.62 -11.63 -7.12
CA ASP A 67 -8.78 -10.41 -7.89
C ASP A 67 -9.49 -9.37 -7.02
N LEU A 68 -8.77 -8.31 -6.65
CA LEU A 68 -9.29 -7.26 -5.79
C LEU A 68 -10.41 -6.41 -6.44
N THR A 69 -10.66 -6.60 -7.73
CA THR A 69 -11.80 -5.98 -8.42
C THR A 69 -13.10 -6.74 -8.20
N ASP A 70 -13.03 -8.01 -7.78
CA ASP A 70 -14.18 -8.80 -7.38
C ASP A 70 -14.52 -8.54 -5.91
N SER A 71 -15.48 -7.67 -5.68
CA SER A 71 -15.87 -7.22 -4.34
C SER A 71 -16.50 -8.33 -3.49
N GLU A 72 -17.19 -9.29 -4.09
CA GLU A 72 -17.84 -10.41 -3.41
C GLU A 72 -16.80 -11.44 -2.99
N ALA A 73 -15.96 -11.87 -3.93
CA ALA A 73 -14.84 -12.78 -3.64
C ALA A 73 -13.86 -12.20 -2.60
N LEU A 74 -13.60 -10.88 -2.63
CA LEU A 74 -12.77 -10.22 -1.63
C LEU A 74 -13.41 -10.29 -0.23
N THR A 75 -14.72 -10.05 -0.12
CA THR A 75 -15.44 -10.15 1.16
C THR A 75 -15.39 -11.57 1.71
N GLU A 76 -15.61 -12.59 0.87
CA GLU A 76 -15.50 -13.99 1.26
C GLU A 76 -14.08 -14.38 1.69
N THR A 77 -13.07 -13.90 0.95
CA THR A 77 -11.66 -14.15 1.28
C THR A 77 -11.29 -13.54 2.63
N LEU A 78 -11.73 -12.30 2.89
CA LEU A 78 -11.51 -11.66 4.19
C LEU A 78 -12.22 -12.40 5.33
N ALA A 79 -13.42 -12.97 5.09
CA ALA A 79 -14.10 -13.81 6.07
C ALA A 79 -13.29 -15.08 6.40
N LYS A 80 -12.64 -15.70 5.39
CA LYS A 80 -11.72 -16.83 5.61
C LYS A 80 -10.49 -16.40 6.41
N VAL A 81 -9.88 -15.26 6.07
CA VAL A 81 -8.73 -14.73 6.82
C VAL A 81 -9.10 -14.52 8.29
N LYS A 82 -10.22 -13.87 8.57
CA LYS A 82 -10.70 -13.62 9.96
C LYS A 82 -10.95 -14.91 10.75
N LYS A 83 -11.39 -15.98 10.10
CA LYS A 83 -11.64 -17.27 10.74
C LYS A 83 -10.35 -18.04 11.05
N ASP A 84 -9.38 -17.98 10.13
CA ASP A 84 -8.23 -18.89 10.11
C ASP A 84 -6.96 -18.25 10.70
N LYS A 85 -6.97 -16.94 10.92
CA LYS A 85 -5.80 -16.15 11.33
C LYS A 85 -6.09 -15.30 12.56
N PRO A 86 -5.03 -14.87 13.28
CA PRO A 86 -5.17 -13.85 14.31
C PRO A 86 -5.78 -12.56 13.75
N VAL A 87 -6.31 -11.72 14.63
CA VAL A 87 -6.83 -10.40 14.24
C VAL A 87 -5.76 -9.58 13.52
N VAL A 88 -6.13 -8.96 12.42
CA VAL A 88 -5.24 -8.06 11.67
C VAL A 88 -4.93 -6.82 12.52
N ASN A 89 -3.67 -6.66 12.92
CA ASN A 89 -3.21 -5.51 13.69
C ASN A 89 -2.83 -4.32 12.77
N VAL A 90 -2.31 -4.64 11.57
CA VAL A 90 -1.91 -3.65 10.58
C VAL A 90 -2.49 -4.03 9.22
N LEU A 91 -3.27 -3.13 8.65
CA LEU A 91 -3.77 -3.25 7.28
C LEU A 91 -2.97 -2.31 6.37
N ILE A 92 -2.36 -2.88 5.33
CA ILE A 92 -1.67 -2.12 4.29
C ILE A 92 -2.39 -2.30 2.97
N ASN A 93 -3.17 -1.30 2.60
CA ASN A 93 -3.78 -1.19 1.29
C ASN A 93 -2.75 -0.61 0.31
N ASN A 94 -2.13 -1.49 -0.48
CA ASN A 94 -1.03 -1.12 -1.38
C ASN A 94 -1.35 -1.38 -2.86
N ALA A 95 -2.15 -2.40 -3.18
CA ALA A 95 -2.47 -2.72 -4.56
C ALA A 95 -2.97 -1.52 -5.35
N GLY A 96 -2.55 -1.44 -6.60
CA GLY A 96 -2.98 -0.38 -7.51
C GLY A 96 -2.29 -0.48 -8.87
N TYR A 97 -2.88 0.19 -9.85
CA TYR A 97 -2.38 0.24 -11.21
C TYR A 97 -2.41 1.68 -11.72
N ASP A 98 -1.37 2.08 -12.44
CA ASP A 98 -1.13 3.44 -12.91
C ASP A 98 -1.07 3.53 -14.45
N PRO A 99 -2.13 3.16 -15.16
CA PRO A 99 -2.18 3.26 -16.60
C PRO A 99 -2.15 4.72 -17.04
N ARG A 100 -1.68 4.95 -18.25
CA ARG A 100 -1.64 6.26 -18.86
C ARG A 100 -2.66 6.31 -19.98
N TYR A 101 -3.52 7.32 -19.93
CA TYR A 101 -4.60 7.51 -20.87
C TYR A 101 -4.57 8.89 -21.51
N ASN A 102 -4.90 8.96 -22.79
CA ASN A 102 -5.37 10.21 -23.38
C ASN A 102 -6.79 10.47 -22.83
N LEU A 103 -6.97 11.57 -22.11
CA LEU A 103 -8.26 11.90 -21.49
C LEU A 103 -9.43 11.95 -22.49
N LEU A 104 -9.18 12.42 -23.71
CA LEU A 104 -10.24 12.55 -24.74
C LEU A 104 -10.66 11.21 -25.35
N GLU A 105 -9.86 10.16 -25.18
CA GLU A 105 -10.11 8.82 -25.72
C GLU A 105 -10.58 7.85 -24.63
N MET A 106 -10.41 8.22 -23.35
CA MET A 106 -10.76 7.38 -22.21
C MET A 106 -12.27 7.22 -22.09
N SER A 107 -12.74 5.99 -22.05
CA SER A 107 -14.14 5.69 -21.81
C SER A 107 -14.52 5.83 -20.33
N ALA A 108 -15.81 6.05 -20.07
CA ALA A 108 -16.34 6.03 -18.71
C ALA A 108 -16.17 4.65 -18.03
N GLN A 109 -16.15 3.56 -18.81
CA GLN A 109 -15.90 2.22 -18.27
C GLN A 109 -14.45 2.09 -17.76
N GLU A 110 -13.44 2.49 -18.53
CA GLU A 110 -12.05 2.48 -18.09
C GLU A 110 -11.83 3.33 -16.83
N TRP A 111 -12.52 4.47 -16.75
CA TRP A 111 -12.52 5.30 -15.53
C TRP A 111 -13.07 4.51 -14.33
N ASN A 112 -14.23 3.87 -14.48
CA ASN A 112 -14.87 3.12 -13.40
C ASN A 112 -14.02 1.90 -12.99
N ASP A 113 -13.46 1.18 -13.96
CA ASP A 113 -12.59 0.02 -13.71
C ASP A 113 -11.35 0.42 -12.91
N LEU A 114 -10.78 1.59 -13.20
CA LEU A 114 -9.63 2.08 -12.45
C LEU A 114 -10.01 2.47 -11.00
N PHE A 115 -11.19 3.04 -10.78
CA PHE A 115 -11.71 3.28 -9.43
C PHE A 115 -11.99 1.97 -8.69
N GLN A 116 -12.57 0.98 -9.37
CA GLN A 116 -12.79 -0.35 -8.80
C GLN A 116 -11.47 -0.96 -8.33
N LEU A 117 -10.44 -0.92 -9.18
CA LEU A 117 -9.13 -1.48 -8.87
C LEU A 117 -8.37 -0.69 -7.81
N ASN A 118 -8.39 0.65 -7.84
CA ASN A 118 -7.49 1.45 -7.00
C ASN A 118 -8.13 1.96 -5.70
N VAL A 119 -9.47 1.93 -5.55
CA VAL A 119 -10.17 2.57 -4.43
C VAL A 119 -11.14 1.63 -3.73
N VAL A 120 -11.97 0.90 -4.48
CA VAL A 120 -13.09 0.14 -3.89
C VAL A 120 -12.59 -0.95 -2.95
N HIS A 121 -11.53 -1.67 -3.30
CA HIS A 121 -10.98 -2.69 -2.41
C HIS A 121 -10.41 -2.12 -1.11
N TYR A 122 -9.91 -0.87 -1.09
CA TYR A 122 -9.48 -0.19 0.15
C TYR A 122 -10.66 0.02 1.11
N PHE A 123 -11.81 0.40 0.55
CA PHE A 123 -13.04 0.51 1.32
C PHE A 123 -13.47 -0.84 1.88
N ILE A 124 -13.50 -1.90 1.04
CA ILE A 124 -13.96 -3.23 1.45
C ILE A 124 -13.05 -3.80 2.54
N THR A 125 -11.74 -3.77 2.38
CA THR A 125 -10.79 -4.26 3.39
C THR A 125 -10.96 -3.54 4.73
N CYS A 126 -11.10 -2.21 4.71
CA CYS A 126 -11.37 -1.45 5.92
C CYS A 126 -12.70 -1.85 6.55
N ARG A 127 -13.79 -1.89 5.79
CA ARG A 127 -15.12 -2.24 6.29
C ARG A 127 -15.14 -3.61 6.97
N GLU A 128 -14.48 -4.59 6.36
CA GLU A 128 -14.48 -5.98 6.84
C GLU A 128 -13.58 -6.21 8.06
N LEU A 129 -12.47 -5.48 8.17
CA LEU A 129 -11.49 -5.71 9.25
C LEU A 129 -11.67 -4.78 10.46
N LEU A 130 -12.26 -3.61 10.28
CA LEU A 130 -12.46 -2.64 11.35
C LEU A 130 -13.21 -3.18 12.57
N PRO A 131 -14.29 -3.98 12.44
CA PRO A 131 -14.99 -4.50 13.62
C PRO A 131 -14.08 -5.29 14.57
N GLU A 132 -13.18 -6.12 14.04
CA GLU A 132 -12.24 -6.88 14.86
C GLU A 132 -11.13 -6.00 15.43
N MET A 133 -10.59 -5.05 14.66
CA MET A 133 -9.62 -4.06 15.14
C MET A 133 -10.19 -3.23 16.30
N ILE A 134 -11.47 -2.85 16.23
CA ILE A 134 -12.18 -2.15 17.31
C ILE A 134 -12.28 -3.03 18.54
N ASN A 135 -12.65 -4.30 18.37
CA ASN A 135 -12.83 -5.23 19.47
C ASN A 135 -11.53 -5.51 20.25
N VAL A 136 -10.37 -5.52 19.56
CA VAL A 136 -9.06 -5.70 20.21
C VAL A 136 -8.47 -4.38 20.72
N GLY A 137 -9.13 -3.25 20.47
CA GLY A 137 -8.80 -1.96 21.07
C GLY A 137 -7.71 -1.18 20.34
N GLY A 138 -7.48 -1.40 19.04
CA GLY A 138 -6.55 -0.59 18.27
C GLY A 138 -6.01 -1.24 17.00
N GLY A 139 -5.18 -0.49 16.28
CA GLY A 139 -4.53 -0.97 15.07
C GLY A 139 -3.97 0.17 14.21
N SER A 140 -3.37 -0.19 13.08
CA SER A 140 -2.86 0.76 12.10
C SER A 140 -3.34 0.42 10.70
N ILE A 141 -3.91 1.39 10.00
CA ILE A 141 -4.30 1.29 8.59
C ILE A 141 -3.41 2.23 7.79
N ILE A 142 -2.72 1.68 6.79
CA ILE A 142 -1.81 2.43 5.94
C ILE A 142 -2.27 2.26 4.49
N MET A 143 -2.50 3.37 3.80
CA MET A 143 -2.99 3.38 2.42
C MET A 143 -1.92 3.95 1.48
N THR A 144 -1.70 3.31 0.34
CA THR A 144 -0.74 3.79 -0.66
C THR A 144 -1.41 4.78 -1.61
N SER A 145 -1.13 6.08 -1.42
CA SER A 145 -1.53 7.15 -2.32
C SER A 145 -0.45 7.35 -3.41
N SER A 146 -0.20 8.58 -3.82
CA SER A 146 0.87 8.96 -4.76
C SER A 146 1.21 10.43 -4.59
N HIS A 147 2.47 10.81 -4.82
CA HIS A 147 2.89 12.20 -4.89
C HIS A 147 2.19 12.97 -6.03
N LEU A 148 1.65 12.25 -7.02
CA LEU A 148 0.89 12.86 -8.12
C LEU A 148 -0.36 13.61 -7.66
N VAL A 149 -0.84 13.41 -6.44
CA VAL A 149 -1.90 14.24 -5.85
C VAL A 149 -1.49 15.72 -5.80
N TRP A 150 -0.20 15.99 -5.70
CA TRP A 150 0.37 17.35 -5.64
C TRP A 150 1.11 17.77 -6.92
N ILE A 151 1.30 16.82 -7.86
CA ILE A 151 2.00 17.06 -9.13
C ILE A 151 1.06 16.74 -10.28
N ALA A 152 0.97 17.64 -11.26
CA ALA A 152 0.16 17.41 -12.45
C ALA A 152 0.92 16.56 -13.49
N LYS A 153 0.28 15.48 -13.96
CA LYS A 153 0.67 14.72 -15.15
C LYS A 153 -0.55 14.55 -16.05
N PRO A 154 -0.55 15.15 -17.26
CA PRO A 154 -1.74 15.18 -18.12
C PRO A 154 -2.28 13.82 -18.54
N ASP A 155 -1.42 12.82 -18.68
CA ASP A 155 -1.74 11.44 -19.08
C ASP A 155 -2.20 10.54 -17.91
N MET A 156 -2.32 11.09 -16.69
CA MET A 156 -2.63 10.34 -15.48
C MET A 156 -3.84 10.91 -14.70
N VAL A 157 -4.78 11.56 -15.38
CA VAL A 157 -5.95 12.21 -14.74
C VAL A 157 -6.75 11.21 -13.90
N ALA A 158 -7.11 10.06 -14.47
CA ALA A 158 -7.90 9.06 -13.77
C ALA A 158 -7.13 8.43 -12.58
N TYR A 159 -5.86 8.06 -12.80
CA TYR A 159 -5.03 7.54 -11.72
C TYR A 159 -4.90 8.55 -10.58
N ASN A 160 -4.61 9.82 -10.91
CA ASN A 160 -4.49 10.87 -9.90
C ASN A 160 -5.78 11.08 -9.11
N ALA A 161 -6.94 11.03 -9.79
CA ALA A 161 -8.25 11.10 -9.13
C ALA A 161 -8.43 9.96 -8.12
N THR A 162 -8.04 8.71 -8.45
CA THR A 162 -8.10 7.58 -7.51
C THR A 162 -7.19 7.80 -6.31
N LYS A 163 -5.99 8.33 -6.50
CA LYS A 163 -5.02 8.56 -5.41
C LYS A 163 -5.40 9.76 -4.53
N ALA A 164 -6.06 10.77 -5.09
CA ALA A 164 -6.67 11.86 -4.32
C ALA A 164 -7.87 11.36 -3.48
N ALA A 165 -8.69 10.46 -4.02
CA ALA A 165 -9.78 9.83 -3.27
C ALA A 165 -9.27 9.09 -2.02
N ILE A 166 -8.11 8.41 -2.10
CA ILE A 166 -7.47 7.75 -0.97
C ILE A 166 -7.09 8.77 0.13
N VAL A 167 -6.53 9.91 -0.22
CA VAL A 167 -6.21 10.98 0.75
C VAL A 167 -7.46 11.47 1.47
N GLY A 168 -8.56 11.66 0.73
CA GLY A 168 -9.86 12.01 1.30
C GLY A 168 -10.39 10.94 2.26
N MET A 169 -10.28 9.66 1.86
CA MET A 169 -10.69 8.51 2.66
C MET A 169 -9.90 8.41 3.97
N VAL A 170 -8.57 8.55 3.93
CA VAL A 170 -7.69 8.56 5.11
C VAL A 170 -8.14 9.62 6.11
N ARG A 171 -8.39 10.84 5.65
CA ARG A 171 -8.78 11.97 6.51
C ARG A 171 -10.08 11.71 7.26
N THR A 172 -11.06 11.14 6.57
CA THR A 172 -12.40 10.92 7.15
C THR A 172 -12.44 9.66 8.00
N LEU A 173 -11.80 8.59 7.54
CA LEU A 173 -11.75 7.32 8.28
C LEU A 173 -10.98 7.48 9.59
N ALA A 174 -9.86 8.20 9.60
CA ALA A 174 -9.10 8.48 10.82
C ALA A 174 -9.95 9.17 11.90
N GLU A 175 -10.80 10.11 11.51
CA GLU A 175 -11.75 10.78 12.42
C GLU A 175 -12.79 9.81 12.98
N ALA A 176 -13.32 8.94 12.13
CA ALA A 176 -14.37 7.99 12.51
C ALA A 176 -13.89 6.94 13.52
N VAL A 177 -12.63 6.45 13.36
CA VAL A 177 -12.12 5.31 14.13
C VAL A 177 -11.09 5.66 15.20
N GLY A 178 -10.60 6.89 15.25
CA GLY A 178 -9.56 7.33 16.19
C GLY A 178 -9.92 7.12 17.67
N LYS A 179 -11.19 7.24 18.04
CA LYS A 179 -11.71 6.94 19.39
C LYS A 179 -11.51 5.46 19.82
N HIS A 180 -11.24 4.58 18.87
CA HIS A 180 -10.95 3.17 19.10
C HIS A 180 -9.45 2.86 19.05
N HIS A 181 -8.58 3.88 19.13
CA HIS A 181 -7.13 3.77 19.03
C HIS A 181 -6.64 3.17 17.69
N ILE A 182 -7.44 3.29 16.62
CA ILE A 182 -7.06 2.90 15.27
C ILE A 182 -6.51 4.13 14.55
N ARG A 183 -5.26 4.04 14.10
CA ARG A 183 -4.61 5.09 13.31
C ARG A 183 -4.83 4.82 11.83
N VAL A 184 -5.07 5.85 11.05
CA VAL A 184 -5.21 5.76 9.59
C VAL A 184 -4.33 6.81 8.94
N ASN A 185 -3.35 6.36 8.17
CA ASN A 185 -2.43 7.23 7.46
C ASN A 185 -2.25 6.76 6.01
N SER A 186 -1.65 7.59 5.18
CA SER A 186 -1.19 7.17 3.86
C SER A 186 0.29 7.48 3.66
N VAL A 187 0.90 6.68 2.80
CA VAL A 187 2.20 6.97 2.18
C VAL A 187 1.93 7.36 0.73
N ALA A 188 2.56 8.43 0.28
CA ALA A 188 2.48 8.91 -1.09
C ALA A 188 3.86 8.78 -1.76
N PRO A 189 4.12 7.64 -2.44
CA PRO A 189 5.38 7.40 -3.12
C PRO A 189 5.61 8.37 -4.28
N GLY A 190 6.88 8.69 -4.52
CA GLY A 190 7.36 9.25 -5.77
C GLY A 190 7.36 8.24 -6.91
N TRP A 191 8.17 8.46 -7.92
CA TRP A 191 8.33 7.52 -9.02
C TRP A 191 9.27 6.38 -8.61
N ILE A 192 8.70 5.28 -8.17
CA ILE A 192 9.43 4.13 -7.63
C ILE A 192 9.83 3.19 -8.77
N MET A 193 11.11 2.87 -8.86
CA MET A 193 11.70 2.00 -9.89
C MET A 193 11.39 0.53 -9.58
N THR A 194 10.13 0.14 -9.73
CA THR A 194 9.70 -1.25 -9.71
C THR A 194 9.99 -1.91 -11.06
N GLU A 195 10.03 -3.25 -11.10
CA GLU A 195 10.23 -4.00 -12.34
C GLU A 195 9.24 -3.56 -13.44
N ARG A 196 7.95 -3.44 -13.10
CA ARG A 196 6.92 -2.96 -14.02
C ARG A 196 7.20 -1.55 -14.56
N GLN A 197 7.61 -0.62 -13.69
CA GLN A 197 7.93 0.74 -14.12
C GLN A 197 9.11 0.76 -15.07
N LEU A 198 10.16 -0.01 -14.77
CA LEU A 198 11.35 -0.13 -15.61
C LEU A 198 11.03 -0.71 -16.99
N GLN A 199 10.10 -1.68 -17.06
CA GLN A 199 9.70 -2.30 -18.33
C GLN A 199 8.77 -1.42 -19.17
N GLN A 200 7.89 -0.64 -18.56
CA GLN A 200 6.80 0.03 -19.27
C GLN A 200 7.00 1.53 -19.49
N TRP A 201 7.62 2.23 -18.54
CA TRP A 201 7.55 3.70 -18.50
C TRP A 201 8.89 4.42 -18.32
N VAL A 202 9.92 3.74 -17.86
CA VAL A 202 11.20 4.37 -17.57
C VAL A 202 12.04 4.43 -18.84
N THR A 203 12.29 5.64 -19.32
CA THR A 203 13.36 5.89 -20.30
C THR A 203 14.56 6.52 -19.60
N PRO A 204 15.80 6.38 -20.16
CA PRO A 204 16.98 7.02 -19.58
C PRO A 204 16.81 8.53 -19.37
N GLU A 205 16.21 9.21 -20.34
CA GLU A 205 15.98 10.66 -20.31
C GLU A 205 14.97 11.06 -19.23
N ALA A 206 13.83 10.34 -19.14
CA ALA A 206 12.81 10.60 -18.14
C ALA A 206 13.34 10.34 -16.73
N LYS A 207 14.13 9.27 -16.54
CA LYS A 207 14.79 8.95 -15.28
C LYS A 207 15.81 10.03 -14.90
N HIS A 208 16.70 10.43 -15.83
CA HIS A 208 17.68 11.48 -15.59
C HIS A 208 17.00 12.78 -15.17
N LYS A 209 15.98 13.21 -15.91
CA LYS A 209 15.21 14.42 -15.60
C LYS A 209 14.58 14.35 -14.20
N THR A 210 13.95 13.22 -13.87
CA THR A 210 13.30 13.07 -12.56
C THR A 210 14.33 13.13 -11.43
N VAL A 211 15.42 12.36 -11.53
CA VAL A 211 16.41 12.22 -10.47
C VAL A 211 17.26 13.49 -10.31
N HIS A 212 17.65 14.15 -11.39
CA HIS A 212 18.65 15.22 -11.33
C HIS A 212 18.08 16.64 -11.48
N GLU A 213 16.85 16.79 -11.99
CA GLU A 213 16.27 18.10 -12.23
C GLU A 213 15.03 18.40 -11.37
N LEU A 214 14.27 17.34 -11.00
CA LEU A 214 12.98 17.51 -10.32
C LEU A 214 13.02 17.11 -8.84
N GLN A 215 13.83 16.12 -8.45
CA GLN A 215 14.01 15.73 -7.06
C GLN A 215 15.03 16.66 -6.36
N SER A 216 14.79 16.97 -5.09
CA SER A 216 15.76 17.70 -4.25
C SER A 216 16.95 16.81 -3.85
N ILE A 217 16.70 15.51 -3.64
CA ILE A 217 17.74 14.53 -3.38
C ILE A 217 17.89 13.67 -4.65
N PRO A 218 19.05 13.69 -5.34
CA PRO A 218 19.25 13.03 -6.62
C PRO A 218 19.51 11.53 -6.46
N ILE A 219 18.49 10.77 -6.04
CA ILE A 219 18.56 9.31 -5.87
C ILE A 219 17.47 8.61 -6.70
N GLU A 220 17.77 7.42 -7.19
CA GLU A 220 16.74 6.53 -7.73
C GLU A 220 15.91 5.98 -6.58
N LEU A 221 14.62 6.23 -6.60
CA LEU A 221 13.71 5.68 -5.58
C LEU A 221 13.35 4.25 -5.96
N THR A 222 13.76 3.31 -5.15
CA THR A 222 13.35 1.90 -5.22
C THR A 222 12.31 1.58 -4.14
N PRO A 223 11.65 0.43 -4.16
CA PRO A 223 10.74 0.05 -3.07
C PRO A 223 11.38 0.13 -1.69
N GLN A 224 12.71 -0.06 -1.58
CA GLN A 224 13.42 -0.05 -0.31
C GLN A 224 13.39 1.30 0.40
N GLU A 225 13.32 2.42 -0.32
CA GLU A 225 13.24 3.76 0.28
C GLU A 225 11.89 4.02 0.98
N LEU A 226 10.87 3.20 0.69
CA LEU A 226 9.53 3.34 1.28
C LEU A 226 9.36 2.56 2.58
N VAL A 227 10.01 1.39 2.69
CA VAL A 227 9.69 0.40 3.75
C VAL A 227 9.85 0.96 5.15
N GLY A 228 10.84 1.82 5.38
CA GLY A 228 11.04 2.48 6.69
C GLY A 228 9.84 3.31 7.13
N THR A 229 9.20 4.00 6.20
CA THR A 229 8.00 4.79 6.49
C THR A 229 6.81 3.90 6.85
N TYR A 230 6.63 2.78 6.14
CA TYR A 230 5.56 1.81 6.47
C TYR A 230 5.81 1.14 7.82
N LEU A 231 7.03 0.71 8.12
CA LEU A 231 7.39 0.17 9.43
C LEU A 231 7.10 1.16 10.56
N PHE A 232 7.52 2.42 10.40
CA PHE A 232 7.25 3.48 11.36
C PHE A 232 5.76 3.69 11.59
N LEU A 233 4.98 3.80 10.52
CA LEU A 233 3.52 3.98 10.61
C LEU A 233 2.80 2.75 11.18
N ALA A 234 3.33 1.55 10.99
CA ALA A 234 2.79 0.32 11.56
C ALA A 234 3.04 0.22 13.07
N SER A 235 4.20 0.69 13.53
CA SER A 235 4.65 0.54 14.91
C SER A 235 4.02 1.56 15.87
N ASP A 236 4.06 1.25 17.18
CA ASP A 236 3.59 2.12 18.24
C ASP A 236 4.44 3.39 18.42
N THR A 237 5.61 3.46 17.79
CA THR A 237 6.43 4.69 17.77
C THR A 237 5.70 5.85 17.07
N SER A 238 4.74 5.54 16.20
CA SER A 238 3.87 6.51 15.52
C SER A 238 2.47 6.66 16.18
N ARG A 239 2.32 6.26 17.46
CA ARG A 239 1.00 6.25 18.15
C ARG A 239 0.25 7.59 18.18
N ALA A 240 0.94 8.70 18.01
CA ALA A 240 0.35 10.03 17.95
C ALA A 240 0.13 10.52 16.51
N ILE A 241 0.42 9.68 15.49
CA ILE A 241 0.31 10.05 14.08
C ILE A 241 -0.89 9.34 13.46
N THR A 242 -1.89 10.10 13.09
CA THR A 242 -3.07 9.64 12.35
C THR A 242 -3.55 10.76 11.42
N ARG A 243 -4.34 10.42 10.38
CA ARG A 243 -4.90 11.39 9.44
C ARG A 243 -3.85 12.08 8.55
N GLN A 244 -2.62 11.54 8.49
CA GLN A 244 -1.53 12.14 7.74
C GLN A 244 -1.30 11.42 6.41
N THR A 245 -0.77 12.16 5.43
CA THR A 245 -0.18 11.61 4.22
C THR A 245 1.30 11.98 4.21
N ILE A 246 2.15 10.97 4.25
CA ILE A 246 3.61 11.16 4.22
C ILE A 246 4.08 10.97 2.78
N VAL A 247 4.61 12.02 2.20
CA VAL A 247 5.19 11.99 0.85
C VAL A 247 6.63 11.49 0.95
N VAL A 248 6.95 10.47 0.13
CA VAL A 248 8.30 9.88 0.04
C VAL A 248 8.72 9.89 -1.43
N ASP A 249 9.27 11.01 -1.87
CA ASP A 249 9.55 11.28 -3.29
C ASP A 249 10.85 12.04 -3.54
N ALA A 250 11.76 12.03 -2.56
CA ALA A 250 13.03 12.74 -2.62
C ALA A 250 12.88 14.27 -2.81
N GLY A 251 11.75 14.83 -2.37
CA GLY A 251 11.48 16.27 -2.42
C GLY A 251 11.07 16.77 -3.80
N TYR A 252 10.36 15.94 -4.59
CA TYR A 252 9.82 16.34 -5.88
C TYR A 252 8.52 17.15 -5.72
N ALA A 253 7.55 16.66 -4.95
CA ALA A 253 6.31 17.38 -4.72
C ALA A 253 6.50 18.49 -3.66
N GLN A 254 5.86 19.62 -3.89
CA GLN A 254 5.71 20.67 -2.88
C GLN A 254 4.33 20.48 -2.20
N THR A 255 4.33 20.04 -0.97
CA THR A 255 3.12 19.72 -0.19
C THR A 255 2.84 20.75 0.88
#